data_e2cac46b55b26643023dc3d6e73cc2aa
#
_entry.id   e2cac46b55b26643023dc3d6e73cc2aa
#
_cell.length_a   1.000
_cell.length_b   1.000
_cell.length_c   1.000
_cell.angle_alpha   90.00
_cell.angle_beta   90.00
_cell.angle_gamma   90.00
#
_symmetry.space_group_name_H-M   'P 1'
#
loop_
_entity.id
_entity.type
_entity.pdbx_description
1 polymer ?
#
loop_
_entity_poly.entity_id
_entity_poly.type
_entity_poly.pdbx_seq_one_letter_code
_entity_poly.pdbx_strand_id
1 'polypeptide(L)'
;MGFLQEKFKVIKEDKELVYFDAGIAVQKDRNHSIPYDEGYFDKYVGYEGTPISILLNKSRVAFTERFCKKAILDIGIGSGEFIKSAKKLKVYGYDINPFGIKWLKDKELFLDPYKEIPQEVEGLTFWDSLEHFTDPQDILKLFRPGLYAFISIPIFHDILKVKDWKHYRPNEHFYYFTFRGMVNYMKQSGFQLLDHHDEEIEAGRQDILTFAFRRLP
;
A
#
# COMPACT_ATOMS: atom_id res chain seq x y z
N MET A 1 5.18 4.72 -15.79
CA MET A 1 4.70 4.15 -17.08
C MET A 1 5.74 3.25 -17.74
N GLY A 2 7.01 3.63 -17.80
CA GLY A 2 8.06 2.84 -18.49
C GLY A 2 8.11 1.38 -18.06
N PHE A 3 8.15 1.11 -16.76
CA PHE A 3 8.15 -0.27 -16.24
C PHE A 3 6.97 -1.11 -16.74
N LEU A 4 5.75 -0.56 -16.70
CA LEU A 4 4.56 -1.31 -17.13
C LEU A 4 4.57 -1.59 -18.63
N GLN A 5 4.93 -0.62 -19.46
CA GLN A 5 5.01 -0.78 -20.92
C GLN A 5 6.12 -1.74 -21.35
N GLU A 6 7.19 -1.85 -20.54
CA GLU A 6 8.25 -2.83 -20.76
C GLU A 6 7.79 -4.28 -20.43
N LYS A 7 6.98 -4.45 -19.38
CA LYS A 7 6.61 -5.76 -18.83
C LYS A 7 5.25 -6.29 -19.29
N PHE A 8 4.34 -5.42 -19.73
CA PHE A 8 2.97 -5.80 -20.05
C PHE A 8 2.49 -5.13 -21.34
N LYS A 9 1.62 -5.84 -22.06
CA LYS A 9 1.02 -5.33 -23.28
C LYS A 9 -0.14 -4.40 -22.97
N VAL A 10 -0.16 -3.22 -23.61
CA VAL A 10 -1.34 -2.35 -23.61
C VAL A 10 -2.45 -2.99 -24.43
N ILE A 11 -3.64 -3.13 -23.84
CA ILE A 11 -4.83 -3.71 -24.51
C ILE A 11 -5.90 -2.68 -24.81
N LYS A 12 -5.91 -1.56 -24.08
CA LYS A 12 -6.85 -0.46 -24.27
C LYS A 12 -6.26 0.82 -23.71
N GLU A 13 -6.61 1.93 -24.32
CA GLU A 13 -6.43 3.26 -23.76
C GLU A 13 -7.71 4.07 -23.92
N ASP A 14 -8.01 4.91 -22.96
CA ASP A 14 -9.03 5.95 -23.10
C ASP A 14 -8.45 7.32 -22.71
N LYS A 15 -9.30 8.32 -22.49
CA LYS A 15 -8.86 9.67 -22.17
C LYS A 15 -8.04 9.74 -20.87
N GLU A 16 -8.36 8.89 -19.89
CA GLU A 16 -7.84 8.96 -18.51
C GLU A 16 -6.89 7.81 -18.19
N LEU A 17 -7.15 6.60 -18.71
CA LEU A 17 -6.50 5.36 -18.31
C LEU A 17 -5.76 4.67 -19.46
N VAL A 18 -4.70 3.95 -19.09
CA VAL A 18 -4.04 2.93 -19.90
C VAL A 18 -4.29 1.57 -19.23
N TYR A 19 -4.76 0.58 -20.00
CA TYR A 19 -5.12 -0.77 -19.54
C TYR A 19 -4.12 -1.78 -20.10
N PHE A 20 -3.68 -2.70 -19.23
CA PHE A 20 -2.71 -3.74 -19.56
C PHE A 20 -3.31 -5.14 -19.46
N ASP A 21 -2.81 -6.07 -20.26
CA ASP A 21 -3.27 -7.47 -20.35
C ASP A 21 -3.10 -8.27 -19.05
N ALA A 22 -2.25 -7.80 -18.15
CA ALA A 22 -2.08 -8.39 -16.83
C ALA A 22 -3.27 -8.16 -15.87
N GLY A 23 -4.24 -7.31 -16.24
CA GLY A 23 -5.32 -6.88 -15.33
C GLY A 23 -4.93 -5.69 -14.48
N ILE A 24 -4.21 -4.73 -15.07
CA ILE A 24 -3.75 -3.49 -14.47
C ILE A 24 -4.31 -2.32 -15.27
N ALA A 25 -4.78 -1.27 -14.61
CA ALA A 25 -5.04 0.02 -15.25
C ALA A 25 -4.32 1.13 -14.48
N VAL A 26 -3.88 2.17 -15.19
CA VAL A 26 -3.09 3.25 -14.63
C VAL A 26 -3.58 4.59 -15.15
N GLN A 27 -3.69 5.57 -14.26
CA GLN A 27 -4.00 6.95 -14.63
C GLN A 27 -2.89 7.54 -15.52
N LYS A 28 -3.30 8.22 -16.59
CA LYS A 28 -2.38 9.00 -17.44
C LYS A 28 -1.85 10.23 -16.72
N ASP A 29 -2.75 10.95 -16.06
CA ASP A 29 -2.38 12.01 -15.12
C ASP A 29 -2.23 11.43 -13.71
N ARG A 30 -1.07 11.63 -13.11
CA ARG A 30 -0.71 11.15 -11.78
C ARG A 30 -0.28 12.29 -10.87
N ASN A 31 -0.93 13.42 -11.03
CA ASN A 31 -0.78 14.54 -10.13
C ASN A 31 -1.83 14.46 -9.03
N HIS A 32 -1.39 14.40 -7.79
CA HIS A 32 -2.31 14.48 -6.65
C HIS A 32 -3.00 15.84 -6.64
N SER A 33 -4.33 15.82 -6.64
CA SER A 33 -5.14 17.03 -6.45
C SER A 33 -5.65 17.21 -5.03
N ILE A 34 -5.47 16.19 -4.18
CA ILE A 34 -5.90 16.22 -2.78
C ILE A 34 -4.75 16.79 -1.94
N PRO A 35 -4.99 17.87 -1.18
CA PRO A 35 -3.97 18.41 -0.29
C PRO A 35 -3.75 17.45 0.88
N TYR A 36 -2.48 17.10 1.15
CA TYR A 36 -2.06 16.40 2.37
C TYR A 36 -1.86 17.44 3.50
N ASP A 37 -2.98 18.04 3.92
CA ASP A 37 -3.03 19.06 4.98
C ASP A 37 -3.46 18.48 6.34
N GLU A 38 -3.68 19.36 7.32
CA GLU A 38 -4.14 19.00 8.66
C GLU A 38 -5.51 18.31 8.61
N GLY A 39 -6.45 18.83 7.82
CA GLY A 39 -7.79 18.26 7.69
C GLY A 39 -7.77 16.86 7.09
N TYR A 40 -6.83 16.56 6.17
CA TYR A 40 -6.63 15.22 5.66
C TYR A 40 -6.12 14.28 6.76
N PHE A 41 -5.17 14.72 7.58
CA PHE A 41 -4.67 13.94 8.72
C PHE A 41 -5.75 13.71 9.78
N ASP A 42 -6.49 14.75 10.15
CA ASP A 42 -7.56 14.71 11.15
C ASP A 42 -8.70 13.75 10.76
N LYS A 43 -8.97 13.60 9.46
CA LYS A 43 -9.91 12.60 8.95
C LYS A 43 -9.53 11.18 9.39
N TYR A 44 -8.25 10.83 9.34
CA TYR A 44 -7.78 9.52 9.79
C TYR A 44 -7.77 9.41 11.31
N VAL A 45 -7.42 10.48 12.01
CA VAL A 45 -7.52 10.54 13.49
C VAL A 45 -8.98 10.32 13.93
N GLY A 46 -9.95 10.84 13.19
CA GLY A 46 -11.38 10.64 13.46
C GLY A 46 -11.85 9.18 13.35
N TYR A 47 -11.12 8.33 12.65
CA TYR A 47 -11.41 6.88 12.57
C TYR A 47 -10.73 6.09 13.70
N GLU A 48 -9.75 6.66 14.38
CA GLU A 48 -8.99 5.98 15.43
C GLU A 48 -9.91 5.53 16.57
N GLY A 49 -9.70 4.31 17.04
CA GLY A 49 -10.48 3.71 18.13
C GLY A 49 -11.90 3.28 17.76
N THR A 50 -12.34 3.45 16.52
CA THR A 50 -13.62 2.85 16.09
C THR A 50 -13.53 1.32 16.06
N PRO A 51 -14.64 0.60 16.28
CA PRO A 51 -14.63 -0.88 16.28
C PRO A 51 -14.01 -1.47 15.01
N ILE A 52 -14.30 -0.88 13.84
CA ILE A 52 -13.74 -1.33 12.57
C ILE A 52 -12.24 -1.07 12.49
N SER A 53 -11.76 0.10 12.91
CA SER A 53 -10.34 0.43 12.88
C SER A 53 -9.54 -0.48 13.82
N ILE A 54 -10.04 -0.75 15.02
CA ILE A 54 -9.44 -1.69 15.97
C ILE A 54 -9.36 -3.10 15.37
N LEU A 55 -10.44 -3.59 14.74
CA LEU A 55 -10.47 -4.91 14.11
C LEU A 55 -9.46 -5.00 12.98
N LEU A 56 -9.44 -4.02 12.07
CA LEU A 56 -8.50 -3.97 10.95
C LEU A 56 -7.04 -3.97 11.41
N ASN A 57 -6.69 -3.10 12.35
CA ASN A 57 -5.32 -3.02 12.84
C ASN A 57 -4.91 -4.29 13.60
N LYS A 58 -5.82 -4.93 14.32
CA LYS A 58 -5.55 -6.24 14.94
C LYS A 58 -5.25 -7.32 13.90
N SER A 59 -6.03 -7.40 12.83
CA SER A 59 -5.80 -8.33 11.72
C SER A 59 -4.47 -8.04 11.02
N ARG A 60 -4.20 -6.80 10.65
CA ARG A 60 -2.95 -6.36 10.00
C ARG A 60 -1.71 -6.69 10.85
N VAL A 61 -1.78 -6.44 12.16
CA VAL A 61 -0.71 -6.80 13.10
C VAL A 61 -0.51 -8.32 13.15
N ALA A 62 -1.59 -9.09 13.33
CA ALA A 62 -1.51 -10.54 13.38
C ALA A 62 -0.91 -11.12 12.09
N PHE A 63 -1.28 -10.57 10.93
CA PHE A 63 -0.76 -10.99 9.64
C PHE A 63 0.74 -10.69 9.49
N THR A 64 1.19 -9.47 9.85
CA THR A 64 2.61 -9.11 9.79
C THR A 64 3.46 -9.91 10.77
N GLU A 65 2.96 -10.18 12.00
CA GLU A 65 3.66 -10.96 13.03
C GLU A 65 3.91 -12.43 12.64
N ARG A 66 3.19 -12.96 11.62
CA ARG A 66 3.46 -14.31 11.09
C ARG A 66 4.83 -14.38 10.40
N PHE A 67 5.27 -13.31 9.77
CA PHE A 67 6.46 -13.25 8.93
C PHE A 67 7.61 -12.46 9.56
N CYS A 68 7.32 -11.39 10.31
CA CYS A 68 8.30 -10.50 10.92
C CYS A 68 8.36 -10.68 12.44
N LYS A 69 9.56 -10.54 13.02
CA LYS A 69 9.82 -10.72 14.46
C LYS A 69 10.56 -9.55 15.11
N LYS A 70 11.12 -8.63 14.32
CA LYS A 70 11.95 -7.52 14.80
C LYS A 70 11.30 -6.18 14.54
N ALA A 71 11.51 -5.63 13.36
CA ALA A 71 11.03 -4.32 12.99
C ALA A 71 10.37 -4.33 11.60
N ILE A 72 9.42 -3.44 11.40
CA ILE A 72 8.78 -3.13 10.11
C ILE A 72 8.69 -1.62 9.91
N LEU A 73 8.48 -1.20 8.68
CA LEU A 73 8.29 0.20 8.31
C LEU A 73 6.91 0.38 7.66
N ASP A 74 6.08 1.18 8.28
CA ASP A 74 4.74 1.53 7.78
C ASP A 74 4.80 2.73 6.84
N ILE A 75 4.33 2.57 5.62
CA ILE A 75 4.36 3.58 4.55
C ILE A 75 2.97 4.17 4.34
N GLY A 76 2.79 5.45 4.71
CA GLY A 76 1.49 6.10 4.75
C GLY A 76 0.75 5.74 6.03
N ILE A 77 1.19 6.33 7.16
CA ILE A 77 0.77 5.90 8.51
C ILE A 77 -0.68 6.22 8.87
N GLY A 78 -1.36 7.08 8.10
CA GLY A 78 -2.68 7.59 8.48
C GLY A 78 -2.65 8.24 9.88
N SER A 79 -3.46 7.74 10.83
CA SER A 79 -3.43 8.19 12.24
C SER A 79 -2.31 7.59 13.08
N GLY A 80 -1.53 6.67 12.53
CA GLY A 80 -0.53 5.88 13.26
C GLY A 80 -1.13 4.79 14.16
N GLU A 81 -2.41 4.43 13.98
CA GLU A 81 -3.06 3.43 14.83
C GLU A 81 -2.48 2.02 14.63
N PHE A 82 -2.06 1.66 13.42
CA PHE A 82 -1.34 0.42 13.17
C PHE A 82 -0.05 0.36 14.01
N ILE A 83 0.75 1.44 14.00
CA ILE A 83 1.98 1.56 14.80
C ILE A 83 1.67 1.40 16.30
N LYS A 84 0.60 2.07 16.79
CA LYS A 84 0.15 1.97 18.18
C LYS A 84 -0.31 0.55 18.57
N SER A 85 -0.84 -0.19 17.61
CA SER A 85 -1.42 -1.54 17.82
C SER A 85 -0.37 -2.65 17.83
N ALA A 86 0.75 -2.50 17.13
CA ALA A 86 1.81 -3.49 17.00
C ALA A 86 2.72 -3.51 18.24
N LYS A 87 2.38 -4.33 19.24
CA LYS A 87 3.10 -4.37 20.54
C LYS A 87 4.34 -5.26 20.56
N LYS A 88 4.44 -6.23 19.64
CA LYS A 88 5.54 -7.20 19.58
C LYS A 88 6.59 -6.87 18.54
N LEU A 89 6.29 -5.94 17.62
CA LEU A 89 7.19 -5.47 16.59
C LEU A 89 7.56 -4.01 16.88
N LYS A 90 8.79 -3.64 16.59
CA LYS A 90 9.14 -2.23 16.46
C LYS A 90 8.62 -1.74 15.12
N VAL A 91 7.74 -0.75 15.13
CA VAL A 91 7.18 -0.18 13.90
C VAL A 91 7.69 1.24 13.73
N TYR A 92 8.51 1.43 12.71
CA TYR A 92 8.84 2.75 12.18
C TYR A 92 7.74 3.22 11.23
N GLY A 93 7.70 4.50 10.93
CA GLY A 93 6.76 5.06 9.98
C GLY A 93 7.40 6.04 9.01
N TYR A 94 6.83 6.11 7.81
CA TYR A 94 7.08 7.13 6.81
C TYR A 94 5.77 7.69 6.29
N ASP A 95 5.71 8.98 6.13
CA ASP A 95 4.57 9.67 5.53
C ASP A 95 5.06 10.87 4.72
N ILE A 96 4.24 11.36 3.79
CA ILE A 96 4.46 12.61 3.06
C ILE A 96 3.69 13.78 3.68
N ASN A 97 2.67 13.49 4.50
CA ASN A 97 1.90 14.49 5.22
C ASN A 97 2.76 15.11 6.33
N PRO A 98 2.95 16.44 6.37
CA PRO A 98 3.76 17.11 7.39
C PRO A 98 3.32 16.80 8.85
N PHE A 99 2.02 16.61 9.07
CA PHE A 99 1.47 16.29 10.40
C PHE A 99 1.82 14.87 10.81
N GLY A 100 1.73 13.89 9.88
CA GLY A 100 2.18 12.52 10.08
C GLY A 100 3.70 12.45 10.34
N ILE A 101 4.50 13.19 9.57
CA ILE A 101 5.95 13.31 9.78
C ILE A 101 6.26 13.87 11.17
N LYS A 102 5.57 14.95 11.58
CA LYS A 102 5.75 15.54 12.89
C LYS A 102 5.43 14.55 14.00
N TRP A 103 4.26 13.88 13.90
CA TRP A 103 3.82 12.87 14.87
C TRP A 103 4.86 11.73 15.02
N LEU A 104 5.44 11.26 13.91
CA LEU A 104 6.49 10.23 13.91
C LEU A 104 7.79 10.72 14.54
N LYS A 105 8.21 11.96 14.25
CA LYS A 105 9.44 12.54 14.80
C LYS A 105 9.30 12.78 16.31
N ASP A 106 8.17 13.28 16.78
CA ASP A 106 7.89 13.49 18.20
C ASP A 106 7.95 12.17 19.02
N LYS A 107 7.83 11.01 18.36
CA LYS A 107 7.91 9.65 18.94
C LYS A 107 9.21 8.91 18.63
N GLU A 108 10.14 9.53 17.90
CA GLU A 108 11.39 8.90 17.44
C GLU A 108 11.16 7.65 16.57
N LEU A 109 10.05 7.64 15.81
CA LEU A 109 9.66 6.52 14.94
C LEU A 109 9.80 6.85 13.45
N PHE A 110 10.17 8.07 13.08
CA PHE A 110 10.32 8.47 11.68
C PHE A 110 11.51 7.77 11.03
N LEU A 111 11.28 7.11 9.90
CA LEU A 111 12.30 6.49 9.08
C LEU A 111 12.05 6.80 7.60
N ASP A 112 13.02 7.45 6.95
CA ASP A 112 12.94 7.77 5.52
C ASP A 112 13.53 6.59 4.70
N PRO A 113 12.70 5.80 4.00
CA PRO A 113 13.16 4.63 3.24
C PRO A 113 14.05 5.00 2.05
N TYR A 114 13.95 6.23 1.56
CA TYR A 114 14.77 6.73 0.44
C TYR A 114 16.19 7.08 0.86
N LYS A 115 16.44 7.20 2.17
CA LYS A 115 17.79 7.37 2.72
C LYS A 115 18.41 6.05 3.09
N GLU A 116 17.72 5.29 3.93
CA GLU A 116 18.21 3.99 4.41
C GLU A 116 17.06 3.15 4.96
N ILE A 117 17.10 1.83 4.70
CA ILE A 117 16.27 0.84 5.39
C ILE A 117 17.18 0.01 6.29
N PRO A 118 17.13 0.19 7.63
CA PRO A 118 17.98 -0.51 8.58
C PRO A 118 17.88 -2.04 8.47
N GLN A 119 18.94 -2.76 8.83
CA GLN A 119 19.01 -4.21 8.69
C GLN A 119 17.99 -4.96 9.55
N GLU A 120 17.59 -4.39 10.70
CA GLU A 120 16.56 -4.95 11.56
C GLU A 120 15.14 -4.86 10.97
N VAL A 121 14.89 -4.00 9.99
CA VAL A 121 13.61 -3.91 9.29
C VAL A 121 13.45 -5.14 8.40
N GLU A 122 12.43 -5.95 8.68
CA GLU A 122 12.16 -7.20 7.97
C GLU A 122 11.08 -7.05 6.89
N GLY A 123 10.28 -5.98 6.93
CA GLY A 123 9.23 -5.73 5.96
C GLY A 123 8.74 -4.28 5.95
N LEU A 124 8.07 -3.92 4.87
CA LEU A 124 7.34 -2.67 4.72
C LEU A 124 5.86 -2.96 4.56
N THR A 125 5.03 -2.10 5.15
CA THR A 125 3.57 -2.20 5.05
C THR A 125 3.00 -1.04 4.24
N PHE A 126 1.96 -1.31 3.46
CA PHE A 126 1.23 -0.38 2.61
C PHE A 126 -0.27 -0.62 2.82
N TRP A 127 -0.83 0.05 3.82
CA TRP A 127 -2.25 -0.06 4.15
C TRP A 127 -3.04 1.02 3.41
N ASP A 128 -3.62 0.68 2.24
CA ASP A 128 -4.28 1.63 1.34
C ASP A 128 -3.36 2.81 0.96
N SER A 129 -2.13 2.53 0.57
CA SER A 129 -1.15 3.57 0.24
C SER A 129 -0.39 3.34 -1.06
N LEU A 130 -0.16 2.09 -1.49
CA LEU A 130 0.65 1.80 -2.67
C LEU A 130 0.02 2.31 -3.98
N GLU A 131 -1.31 2.30 -4.08
CA GLU A 131 -2.07 2.80 -5.23
C GLU A 131 -1.99 4.31 -5.43
N HIS A 132 -1.58 5.03 -4.39
CA HIS A 132 -1.39 6.48 -4.42
C HIS A 132 0.00 6.91 -4.92
N PHE A 133 0.93 5.97 -5.09
CA PHE A 133 2.26 6.31 -5.58
C PHE A 133 2.22 6.73 -7.05
N THR A 134 2.92 7.81 -7.38
CA THR A 134 3.14 8.24 -8.76
C THR A 134 3.85 7.15 -9.57
N ASP A 135 4.86 6.49 -9.00
CA ASP A 135 5.44 5.26 -9.48
C ASP A 135 5.79 4.33 -8.29
N PRO A 136 5.03 3.24 -8.06
CA PRO A 136 5.34 2.29 -6.98
C PRO A 136 6.73 1.66 -7.10
N GLN A 137 7.34 1.64 -8.31
CA GLN A 137 8.69 1.12 -8.49
C GLN A 137 9.73 1.93 -7.69
N ASP A 138 9.46 3.21 -7.39
CA ASP A 138 10.40 4.04 -6.64
C ASP A 138 10.62 3.53 -5.22
N ILE A 139 9.61 2.97 -4.58
CA ILE A 139 9.74 2.34 -3.26
C ILE A 139 10.08 0.84 -3.37
N LEU A 140 9.50 0.11 -4.33
CA LEU A 140 9.71 -1.34 -4.44
C LEU A 140 11.16 -1.72 -4.78
N LYS A 141 11.88 -0.89 -5.53
CA LYS A 141 13.30 -1.12 -5.86
C LYS A 141 14.23 -0.99 -4.64
N LEU A 142 13.80 -0.35 -3.55
CA LEU A 142 14.59 -0.20 -2.32
C LEU A 142 14.60 -1.46 -1.46
N PHE A 143 13.74 -2.43 -1.76
CA PHE A 143 13.71 -3.70 -1.04
C PHE A 143 14.94 -4.54 -1.33
N ARG A 144 15.74 -4.82 -0.31
CA ARG A 144 16.77 -5.84 -0.40
C ARG A 144 16.16 -7.24 -0.45
N PRO A 145 16.86 -8.25 -0.99
CA PRO A 145 16.40 -9.63 -0.96
C PRO A 145 15.99 -10.08 0.45
N GLY A 146 14.88 -10.80 0.53
CA GLY A 146 14.33 -11.34 1.77
C GLY A 146 13.36 -10.43 2.50
N LEU A 147 13.29 -9.11 2.21
CA LEU A 147 12.30 -8.22 2.80
C LEU A 147 10.88 -8.60 2.40
N TYR A 148 9.95 -8.43 3.32
CA TYR A 148 8.52 -8.62 3.10
C TYR A 148 7.83 -7.32 2.70
N ALA A 149 6.85 -7.41 1.81
CA ALA A 149 5.89 -6.34 1.52
C ALA A 149 4.49 -6.80 1.90
N PHE A 150 3.83 -6.07 2.77
CA PHE A 150 2.44 -6.29 3.16
C PHE A 150 1.59 -5.17 2.55
N ILE A 151 0.57 -5.53 1.80
CA ILE A 151 -0.20 -4.57 0.99
C ILE A 151 -1.68 -4.85 1.15
N SER A 152 -2.45 -3.89 1.68
CA SER A 152 -3.92 -3.85 1.55
C SER A 152 -4.28 -2.87 0.46
N ILE A 153 -5.09 -3.29 -0.51
CA ILE A 153 -5.39 -2.51 -1.69
C ILE A 153 -6.73 -2.91 -2.31
N PRO A 154 -7.47 -1.98 -2.94
CA PRO A 154 -8.66 -2.30 -3.70
C PRO A 154 -8.35 -3.24 -4.87
N ILE A 155 -9.09 -4.35 -4.97
CA ILE A 155 -8.96 -5.35 -6.03
C ILE A 155 -10.22 -5.38 -6.88
N PHE A 156 -10.06 -5.20 -8.17
CA PHE A 156 -11.14 -5.12 -9.14
C PHE A 156 -11.38 -6.50 -9.80
N HIS A 157 -12.64 -6.87 -10.01
CA HIS A 157 -12.98 -8.13 -10.69
C HIS A 157 -12.72 -8.04 -12.19
N ASP A 158 -13.03 -6.89 -12.79
CA ASP A 158 -12.83 -6.62 -14.22
C ASP A 158 -12.16 -5.27 -14.42
N ILE A 159 -10.91 -5.27 -14.85
CA ILE A 159 -10.14 -4.04 -15.02
C ILE A 159 -10.71 -3.12 -16.11
N LEU A 160 -11.43 -3.66 -17.10
CA LEU A 160 -12.05 -2.86 -18.15
C LEU A 160 -13.26 -2.06 -17.66
N LYS A 161 -13.80 -2.44 -16.50
CA LYS A 161 -14.92 -1.78 -15.82
C LYS A 161 -14.50 -1.02 -14.57
N VAL A 162 -13.22 -0.72 -14.43
CA VAL A 162 -12.67 -0.06 -13.24
C VAL A 162 -13.42 1.25 -12.87
N LYS A 163 -13.89 1.99 -13.88
CA LYS A 163 -14.61 3.27 -13.68
C LYS A 163 -15.99 3.11 -13.03
N ASP A 164 -16.56 1.90 -13.05
CA ASP A 164 -17.88 1.62 -12.48
C ASP A 164 -17.81 1.30 -10.97
N TRP A 165 -16.59 1.20 -10.41
CA TRP A 165 -16.38 0.79 -9.03
C TRP A 165 -16.20 1.98 -8.09
N LYS A 166 -16.69 1.85 -6.85
CA LYS A 166 -16.57 2.88 -5.80
C LYS A 166 -15.13 3.27 -5.45
N HIS A 167 -14.17 2.37 -5.72
CA HIS A 167 -12.75 2.61 -5.50
C HIS A 167 -12.04 3.27 -6.71
N TYR A 168 -12.79 3.60 -7.78
CA TYR A 168 -12.26 4.47 -8.82
C TYR A 168 -12.20 5.91 -8.30
N ARG A 169 -11.00 6.35 -7.97
CA ARG A 169 -10.71 7.68 -7.39
C ARG A 169 -9.56 8.34 -8.16
N PRO A 170 -9.81 8.90 -9.33
CA PRO A 170 -8.74 9.36 -10.24
C PRO A 170 -7.82 10.42 -9.63
N ASN A 171 -8.28 11.16 -8.59
CA ASN A 171 -7.49 12.19 -7.92
C ASN A 171 -6.64 11.64 -6.76
N GLU A 172 -6.83 10.38 -6.38
CA GLU A 172 -6.14 9.71 -5.28
C GLU A 172 -5.40 8.47 -5.76
N HIS A 173 -6.11 7.57 -6.48
CA HIS A 173 -5.59 6.28 -6.90
C HIS A 173 -5.05 6.38 -8.33
N PHE A 174 -3.78 6.09 -8.49
CA PHE A 174 -3.15 6.10 -9.82
C PHE A 174 -3.07 4.73 -10.45
N TYR A 175 -3.07 3.66 -9.61
CA TYR A 175 -2.97 2.27 -10.03
C TYR A 175 -4.20 1.48 -9.58
N TYR A 176 -4.72 0.66 -10.48
CA TYR A 176 -5.85 -0.22 -10.24
C TYR A 176 -5.47 -1.63 -10.64
N PHE A 177 -5.79 -2.59 -9.79
CA PHE A 177 -5.37 -3.98 -9.98
C PHE A 177 -6.55 -4.93 -9.89
N THR A 178 -6.59 -5.95 -10.77
CA THR A 178 -7.24 -7.21 -10.43
C THR A 178 -6.31 -8.02 -9.53
N PHE A 179 -6.81 -9.10 -8.91
CA PHE A 179 -5.96 -10.03 -8.15
C PHE A 179 -4.75 -10.50 -8.99
N ARG A 180 -5.02 -10.98 -10.21
CA ARG A 180 -3.97 -11.37 -11.15
C ARG A 180 -3.03 -10.22 -11.49
N GLY A 181 -3.57 -9.02 -11.65
CA GLY A 181 -2.81 -7.81 -11.92
C GLY A 181 -1.81 -7.50 -10.82
N MET A 182 -2.26 -7.54 -9.56
CA MET A 182 -1.41 -7.31 -8.39
C MET A 182 -0.28 -8.35 -8.30
N VAL A 183 -0.63 -9.64 -8.40
CA VAL A 183 0.36 -10.72 -8.34
C VAL A 183 1.39 -10.60 -9.48
N ASN A 184 0.95 -10.33 -10.70
CA ASN A 184 1.84 -10.18 -11.85
C ASN A 184 2.73 -8.93 -11.71
N TYR A 185 2.18 -7.81 -11.26
CA TYR A 185 2.94 -6.58 -11.03
C TYR A 185 4.08 -6.83 -10.04
N MET A 186 3.76 -7.40 -8.88
CA MET A 186 4.75 -7.71 -7.85
C MET A 186 5.77 -8.75 -8.31
N LYS A 187 5.34 -9.77 -9.06
CA LYS A 187 6.26 -10.77 -9.66
C LYS A 187 7.25 -10.11 -10.61
N GLN A 188 6.81 -9.24 -11.51
CA GLN A 188 7.70 -8.51 -12.42
C GLN A 188 8.59 -7.51 -11.69
N SER A 189 8.18 -7.06 -10.52
CA SER A 189 8.99 -6.23 -9.60
C SER A 189 9.97 -7.04 -8.76
N GLY A 190 10.05 -8.38 -8.96
CA GLY A 190 10.98 -9.28 -8.26
C GLY A 190 10.47 -9.77 -6.90
N PHE A 191 9.16 -9.88 -6.72
CA PHE A 191 8.56 -10.41 -5.51
C PHE A 191 7.79 -11.70 -5.76
N GLN A 192 7.73 -12.55 -4.76
CA GLN A 192 6.91 -13.75 -4.71
C GLN A 192 5.73 -13.55 -3.76
N LEU A 193 4.52 -13.90 -4.21
CA LEU A 193 3.36 -13.99 -3.32
C LEU A 193 3.58 -15.14 -2.33
N LEU A 194 3.39 -14.87 -1.04
CA LEU A 194 3.45 -15.88 0.02
C LEU A 194 2.06 -16.23 0.54
N ASP A 195 1.21 -15.20 0.73
CA ASP A 195 -0.11 -15.35 1.32
C ASP A 195 -1.00 -14.16 0.96
N HIS A 196 -2.32 -14.35 1.09
CA HIS A 196 -3.31 -13.28 0.98
C HIS A 196 -4.57 -13.67 1.77
N HIS A 197 -5.37 -12.68 2.16
CA HIS A 197 -6.65 -12.89 2.80
C HIS A 197 -7.63 -11.74 2.51
N ASP A 198 -8.89 -11.96 2.84
CA ASP A 198 -10.03 -11.08 2.62
C ASP A 198 -10.71 -10.60 3.92
N GLU A 199 -10.02 -10.72 5.07
CA GLU A 199 -10.53 -10.31 6.38
C GLU A 199 -11.01 -8.83 6.40
N GLU A 200 -10.43 -7.97 5.54
CA GLU A 200 -10.91 -6.59 5.42
C GLU A 200 -12.29 -6.54 4.75
N ILE A 201 -12.61 -7.46 3.83
CA ILE A 201 -13.95 -7.59 3.23
C ILE A 201 -14.94 -8.06 4.29
N GLU A 202 -14.57 -9.06 5.10
CA GLU A 202 -15.40 -9.54 6.22
C GLU A 202 -15.65 -8.44 7.25
N ALA A 203 -14.68 -7.54 7.45
CA ALA A 203 -14.82 -6.35 8.28
C ALA A 203 -15.67 -5.23 7.64
N GLY A 204 -16.26 -5.46 6.45
CA GLY A 204 -17.12 -4.51 5.74
C GLY A 204 -16.40 -3.57 4.77
N ARG A 205 -15.10 -3.79 4.52
CA ARG A 205 -14.33 -3.03 3.51
C ARG A 205 -14.39 -3.73 2.16
N GLN A 206 -15.44 -3.50 1.44
CA GLN A 206 -15.72 -4.16 0.16
C GLN A 206 -14.51 -4.07 -0.80
N ASP A 207 -14.15 -5.21 -1.40
CA ASP A 207 -13.12 -5.36 -2.44
C ASP A 207 -11.68 -5.02 -2.00
N ILE A 208 -11.39 -4.90 -0.71
CA ILE A 208 -10.02 -4.74 -0.21
C ILE A 208 -9.43 -6.10 0.13
N LEU A 209 -8.33 -6.47 -0.52
CA LEU A 209 -7.55 -7.66 -0.19
C LEU A 209 -6.20 -7.29 0.43
N THR A 210 -5.74 -8.14 1.33
CA THR A 210 -4.43 -8.01 1.96
C THR A 210 -3.49 -9.11 1.45
N PHE A 211 -2.26 -8.73 1.10
CA PHE A 211 -1.24 -9.60 0.53
C PHE A 211 0.04 -9.55 1.33
N ALA A 212 0.75 -10.68 1.41
CA ALA A 212 2.15 -10.76 1.82
C ALA A 212 3.01 -11.23 0.65
N PHE A 213 4.01 -10.45 0.31
CA PHE A 213 5.01 -10.77 -0.69
C PHE A 213 6.40 -10.81 -0.06
N ARG A 214 7.34 -11.50 -0.71
CA ARG A 214 8.76 -11.51 -0.33
C ARG A 214 9.62 -11.14 -1.53
N ARG A 215 10.57 -10.23 -1.31
CA ARG A 215 11.58 -9.88 -2.32
C ARG A 215 12.48 -11.08 -2.59
N LEU A 216 12.58 -11.46 -3.86
CA LEU A 216 13.48 -12.51 -4.33
C LEU A 216 14.94 -12.01 -4.43
N PRO A 217 15.93 -12.92 -4.44
CA PRO A 217 17.33 -12.61 -4.71
C PRO A 217 17.56 -11.92 -6.04
#